data_07455c7cfe09ec2498eaebbbe1433038
#
_entry.id   07455c7cfe09ec2498eaebbbe1433038
#
_cell.length_a   1.000
_cell.length_b   1.000
_cell.length_c   1.000
_cell.angle_alpha   90.00
_cell.angle_beta   90.00
_cell.angle_gamma   90.00
#
_symmetry.space_group_name_H-M   'P 1'
#
loop_
_entity.id
_entity.type
_entity.pdbx_description
1 polymer ?
#
loop_
_entity_poly.entity_id
_entity_poly.type
_entity_poly.pdbx_seq_one_letter_code
_entity_poly.pdbx_strand_id
1 'polypeptide(L)'
;MKFIQNIFDATRPAVTTGKLKPLYPLHNALETMMFVPNHNAHSGAHVRDAIDLKRTMVTVIFALVPALIFGIFNGGYQHYKAIGELANASGWAQFFTLDNFLFGAWKIVPMIAVTYMAGLGVEIYFAGRNRHPVNEGFLVSGLLIPMTMPIDMPLWMVAISTIFAVLIGKEVFGGTGMNLLNPALTARAFAFFAYPAYMSGDKVWINTTVEAGQSVVDGFSGATALGQYATTG
;
A
#
# COMPACT_ATOMS: atom_id res chain seq x y z
N MET A 1 -6.84 5.31 25.40
CA MET A 1 -7.16 6.51 24.58
C MET A 1 -6.49 7.78 25.14
N LYS A 2 -6.61 8.12 26.44
CA LYS A 2 -6.00 9.33 27.04
C LYS A 2 -4.47 9.43 26.83
N PHE A 3 -3.74 8.30 26.88
CA PHE A 3 -2.28 8.29 26.69
C PHE A 3 -1.86 8.78 25.29
N ILE A 4 -2.53 8.29 24.25
CA ILE A 4 -2.25 8.69 22.86
C ILE A 4 -2.63 10.17 22.65
N GLN A 5 -3.75 10.62 23.21
CA GLN A 5 -4.18 12.01 23.15
C GLN A 5 -3.16 12.95 23.79
N ASN A 6 -2.61 12.59 24.95
CA ASN A 6 -1.56 13.35 25.61
C ASN A 6 -0.28 13.48 24.76
N ILE A 7 0.07 12.45 23.95
CA ILE A 7 1.21 12.51 23.02
C ILE A 7 0.94 13.54 21.92
N PHE A 8 -0.24 13.51 21.32
CA PHE A 8 -0.62 14.49 20.30
C PHE A 8 -0.65 15.93 20.86
N ASP A 9 -1.22 16.13 22.03
CA ASP A 9 -1.28 17.44 22.70
C ASP A 9 0.14 17.95 23.04
N ALA A 10 1.05 17.09 23.48
CA ALA A 10 2.45 17.45 23.78
C ALA A 10 3.25 17.80 22.52
N THR A 11 2.98 17.15 21.40
CA THR A 11 3.69 17.38 20.12
C THR A 11 3.10 18.53 19.30
N ARG A 12 1.84 18.90 19.55
CA ARG A 12 1.12 19.94 18.81
C ARG A 12 1.85 21.30 18.78
N PRO A 13 2.41 21.86 19.87
CA PRO A 13 3.10 23.15 19.81
C PRO A 13 4.38 23.11 18.95
N ALA A 14 5.09 21.98 18.92
CA ALA A 14 6.29 21.84 18.10
C ALA A 14 5.98 21.86 16.59
N VAL A 15 4.80 21.39 16.22
CA VAL A 15 4.36 21.27 14.83
C VAL A 15 3.57 22.51 14.36
N THR A 16 2.90 23.23 15.26
CA THR A 16 2.14 24.45 14.92
C THR A 16 3.00 25.70 14.86
N THR A 17 3.88 25.90 15.85
CA THR A 17 4.69 27.12 15.98
C THR A 17 6.20 26.87 15.91
N GLY A 18 6.64 25.59 15.97
CA GLY A 18 8.05 25.20 16.02
C GLY A 18 8.67 24.93 14.65
N LYS A 19 9.90 24.39 14.69
CA LYS A 19 10.71 24.04 13.50
C LYS A 19 10.07 22.93 12.64
N LEU A 20 9.12 22.17 13.17
CA LEU A 20 8.43 21.07 12.51
C LEU A 20 7.13 21.49 11.83
N LYS A 21 6.92 22.79 11.61
CA LYS A 21 5.73 23.33 10.92
C LYS A 21 5.41 22.68 9.57
N PRO A 22 6.38 22.27 8.71
CA PRO A 22 6.07 21.56 7.48
C PRO A 22 5.40 20.19 7.69
N LEU A 23 5.56 19.58 8.87
CA LEU A 23 4.95 18.30 9.24
C LEU A 23 3.55 18.46 9.88
N TYR A 24 3.05 19.68 10.03
CA TYR A 24 1.71 19.94 10.57
C TYR A 24 0.61 19.16 9.81
N PRO A 25 0.60 19.09 8.46
CA PRO A 25 -0.43 18.35 7.74
C PRO A 25 -0.44 16.85 8.10
N LEU A 26 0.74 16.25 8.26
CA LEU A 26 0.89 14.85 8.66
C LEU A 26 0.43 14.60 10.11
N HIS A 27 0.85 15.47 11.04
CA HIS A 27 0.43 15.40 12.44
C HIS A 27 -1.09 15.51 12.56
N ASN A 28 -1.69 16.50 11.89
CA ASN A 28 -3.14 16.70 11.88
C ASN A 28 -3.89 15.51 11.26
N ALA A 29 -3.35 14.91 10.20
CA ALA A 29 -3.93 13.73 9.58
C ALA A 29 -3.94 12.53 10.55
N LEU A 30 -2.83 12.26 11.24
CA LEU A 30 -2.73 11.19 12.23
C LEU A 30 -3.65 11.44 13.44
N GLU A 31 -3.68 12.67 13.93
CA GLU A 31 -4.56 13.04 15.06
C GLU A 31 -6.05 12.84 14.70
N THR A 32 -6.46 13.35 13.54
CA THR A 32 -7.86 13.29 13.10
C THR A 32 -8.29 11.91 12.61
N MET A 33 -7.35 11.04 12.23
CA MET A 33 -7.61 9.63 11.97
C MET A 33 -8.00 8.87 13.24
N MET A 34 -7.35 9.20 14.38
CA MET A 34 -7.59 8.53 15.66
C MET A 34 -8.69 9.20 16.49
N PHE A 35 -8.79 10.52 16.39
CA PHE A 35 -9.73 11.34 17.17
C PHE A 35 -10.59 12.18 16.25
N VAL A 36 -11.87 12.30 16.60
CA VAL A 36 -12.81 13.17 15.88
C VAL A 36 -12.38 14.63 16.05
N PRO A 37 -12.23 15.41 14.97
CA PRO A 37 -11.91 16.83 15.08
C PRO A 37 -12.97 17.58 15.90
N ASN A 38 -12.53 18.41 16.84
CA ASN A 38 -13.42 19.20 17.67
C ASN A 38 -13.79 20.54 17.00
N HIS A 39 -14.25 20.46 15.75
CA HIS A 39 -14.73 21.63 15.02
C HIS A 39 -16.24 21.70 15.09
N ASN A 40 -16.74 22.73 15.77
CA ASN A 40 -18.16 23.05 15.82
C ASN A 40 -18.44 24.28 14.96
N ALA A 41 -19.62 24.37 14.38
CA ALA A 41 -20.07 25.58 13.73
C ALA A 41 -20.23 26.69 14.76
N HIS A 42 -19.70 27.90 14.47
CA HIS A 42 -19.79 29.05 15.37
C HIS A 42 -21.15 29.75 15.28
N SER A 43 -21.91 29.51 14.21
CA SER A 43 -23.23 30.09 13.98
C SER A 43 -24.05 29.24 13.03
N GLY A 44 -25.37 29.23 13.19
CA GLY A 44 -26.30 28.48 12.36
C GLY A 44 -26.51 27.01 12.79
N ALA A 45 -27.24 26.25 11.99
CA ALA A 45 -27.48 24.83 12.24
C ALA A 45 -26.21 24.04 12.03
N HIS A 46 -25.86 23.20 13.01
CA HIS A 46 -24.74 22.29 12.92
C HIS A 46 -25.24 20.88 12.65
N VAL A 47 -25.05 20.42 11.40
CA VAL A 47 -25.35 19.04 11.01
C VAL A 47 -24.04 18.31 10.82
N ARG A 48 -23.87 17.21 11.53
CA ARG A 48 -22.67 16.36 11.45
C ARG A 48 -23.08 14.93 11.17
N ASP A 49 -22.36 14.30 10.25
CA ASP A 49 -22.55 12.88 9.99
C ASP A 49 -22.01 12.04 11.18
N ALA A 50 -22.63 10.89 11.41
CA ALA A 50 -22.21 9.95 12.44
C ALA A 50 -20.86 9.29 12.12
N ILE A 51 -20.52 9.18 10.84
CA ILE A 51 -19.28 8.58 10.35
C ILE A 51 -18.54 9.58 9.47
N ASP A 52 -17.39 10.05 9.92
CA ASP A 52 -16.50 10.89 9.13
C ASP A 52 -15.88 10.10 7.97
N LEU A 53 -15.59 10.75 6.83
CA LEU A 53 -14.92 10.17 5.67
C LEU A 53 -13.61 9.46 6.05
N LYS A 54 -12.86 10.01 6.99
CA LYS A 54 -11.62 9.45 7.54
C LYS A 54 -11.83 8.07 8.14
N ARG A 55 -12.88 7.89 8.94
CA ARG A 55 -13.24 6.59 9.53
C ARG A 55 -13.64 5.58 8.47
N THR A 56 -14.37 6.01 7.46
CA THR A 56 -14.72 5.15 6.33
C THR A 56 -13.46 4.65 5.62
N MET A 57 -12.49 5.53 5.35
CA MET A 57 -11.21 5.14 4.72
C MET A 57 -10.40 4.16 5.59
N VAL A 58 -10.35 4.41 6.91
CA VAL A 58 -9.67 3.48 7.85
C VAL A 58 -10.36 2.11 7.89
N THR A 59 -11.69 2.07 7.83
CA THR A 59 -12.43 0.80 7.77
C THR A 59 -12.07 -0.01 6.52
N VAL A 60 -11.88 0.66 5.38
CA VAL A 60 -11.40 -0.01 4.15
C VAL A 60 -10.00 -0.59 4.34
N ILE A 61 -9.10 0.14 5.02
CA ILE A 61 -7.75 -0.38 5.34
C ILE A 61 -7.86 -1.64 6.20
N PHE A 62 -8.68 -1.64 7.26
CA PHE A 62 -8.90 -2.83 8.08
C PHE A 62 -9.48 -4.01 7.29
N ALA A 63 -10.35 -3.74 6.32
CA ALA A 63 -10.90 -4.76 5.43
C ALA A 63 -9.82 -5.36 4.49
N LEU A 64 -8.78 -4.61 4.14
CA LEU A 64 -7.66 -5.08 3.31
C LEU A 64 -6.61 -5.88 4.09
N VAL A 65 -6.49 -5.68 5.41
CA VAL A 65 -5.48 -6.36 6.25
C VAL A 65 -5.52 -7.89 6.15
N PRO A 66 -6.68 -8.57 6.21
CA PRO A 66 -6.73 -10.03 6.05
C PRO A 66 -6.17 -10.49 4.70
N ALA A 67 -6.49 -9.77 3.61
CA ALA A 67 -5.97 -10.08 2.28
C ALA A 67 -4.45 -9.86 2.19
N LEU A 68 -3.94 -8.79 2.83
CA LEU A 68 -2.52 -8.52 2.91
C LEU A 68 -1.77 -9.64 3.68
N ILE A 69 -2.28 -10.04 4.84
CA ILE A 69 -1.70 -11.12 5.64
C ILE A 69 -1.66 -12.42 4.83
N PHE A 70 -2.77 -12.77 4.18
CA PHE A 70 -2.81 -13.93 3.30
C PHE A 70 -1.80 -13.82 2.15
N GLY A 71 -1.68 -12.64 1.53
CA GLY A 71 -0.72 -12.37 0.47
C GLY A 71 0.74 -12.55 0.92
N ILE A 72 1.07 -12.14 2.15
CA ILE A 72 2.40 -12.34 2.75
C ILE A 72 2.70 -13.84 2.87
N PHE A 73 1.81 -14.62 3.46
CA PHE A 73 1.99 -16.07 3.56
C PHE A 73 2.08 -16.75 2.20
N ASN A 74 1.21 -16.35 1.26
CA ASN A 74 1.19 -16.90 -0.08
C ASN A 74 2.49 -16.61 -0.86
N GLY A 75 3.05 -15.40 -0.70
CA GLY A 75 4.33 -15.04 -1.32
C GLY A 75 5.46 -15.96 -0.90
N GLY A 76 5.59 -16.28 0.39
CA GLY A 76 6.57 -17.24 0.89
C GLY A 76 6.27 -18.67 0.46
N TYR A 77 5.02 -19.11 0.61
CA TYR A 77 4.61 -20.46 0.23
C TYR A 77 4.90 -20.78 -1.24
N GLN A 78 4.58 -19.87 -2.16
CA GLN A 78 4.84 -20.04 -3.58
C GLN A 78 6.34 -20.03 -3.90
N HIS A 79 7.14 -19.23 -3.19
CA HIS A 79 8.59 -19.23 -3.33
C HIS A 79 9.19 -20.57 -2.93
N TYR A 80 8.90 -21.09 -1.72
CA TYR A 80 9.43 -22.39 -1.26
C TYR A 80 8.92 -23.56 -2.10
N LYS A 81 7.73 -23.44 -2.66
CA LYS A 81 7.24 -24.39 -3.64
C LYS A 81 8.03 -24.35 -4.95
N ALA A 82 8.41 -23.16 -5.42
CA ALA A 82 9.17 -22.98 -6.66
C ALA A 82 10.60 -23.53 -6.57
N ILE A 83 11.22 -23.45 -5.39
CA ILE A 83 12.57 -24.02 -5.15
C ILE A 83 12.54 -25.51 -4.75
N GLY A 84 11.34 -26.09 -4.61
CA GLY A 84 11.17 -27.54 -4.37
C GLY A 84 11.20 -27.95 -2.90
N GLU A 85 11.40 -27.06 -1.96
CA GLU A 85 11.40 -27.38 -0.51
C GLU A 85 10.02 -27.86 -0.02
N LEU A 86 8.94 -27.47 -0.70
CA LEU A 86 7.57 -27.86 -0.42
C LEU A 86 6.97 -28.81 -1.48
N ALA A 87 7.79 -29.47 -2.30
CA ALA A 87 7.31 -30.30 -3.42
C ALA A 87 6.33 -31.40 -3.00
N ASN A 88 6.49 -31.96 -1.78
CA ASN A 88 5.64 -33.02 -1.23
C ASN A 88 4.62 -32.51 -0.19
N ALA A 89 4.47 -31.22 -0.09
CA ALA A 89 3.69 -30.56 0.93
C ALA A 89 2.25 -30.35 0.49
N SER A 90 1.31 -30.94 1.16
CA SER A 90 -0.11 -30.69 0.97
C SER A 90 -0.77 -30.38 2.31
N GLY A 91 -1.36 -29.20 2.43
CA GLY A 91 -2.17 -28.86 3.60
C GLY A 91 -1.99 -27.42 4.10
N TRP A 92 -3.00 -26.95 4.82
CA TRP A 92 -3.03 -25.62 5.40
C TRP A 92 -1.95 -25.38 6.46
N ALA A 93 -1.48 -26.43 7.14
CA ALA A 93 -0.44 -26.35 8.16
C ALA A 93 0.90 -25.87 7.57
N GLN A 94 1.19 -26.21 6.33
CA GLN A 94 2.42 -25.79 5.65
C GLN A 94 2.31 -24.42 5.01
N PHE A 95 1.12 -23.95 4.76
CA PHE A 95 0.88 -22.58 4.31
C PHE A 95 1.17 -21.57 5.43
N PHE A 96 0.70 -21.83 6.65
CA PHE A 96 0.85 -20.95 7.83
C PHE A 96 2.14 -21.23 8.60
N THR A 97 3.29 -21.25 7.95
CA THR A 97 4.60 -21.38 8.63
C THR A 97 5.22 -20.01 8.86
N LEU A 98 6.07 -19.91 9.88
CA LEU A 98 6.80 -18.68 10.18
C LEU A 98 7.73 -18.29 9.03
N ASP A 99 8.37 -19.28 8.39
CA ASP A 99 9.30 -19.05 7.28
C ASP A 99 8.59 -18.42 6.07
N ASN A 100 7.40 -18.92 5.71
CA ASN A 100 6.58 -18.30 4.66
C ASN A 100 6.22 -16.85 4.99
N PHE A 101 5.86 -16.59 6.25
CA PHE A 101 5.53 -15.24 6.69
C PHE A 101 6.74 -14.32 6.63
N LEU A 102 7.89 -14.74 7.15
CA LEU A 102 9.11 -13.92 7.18
C LEU A 102 9.60 -13.59 5.76
N PHE A 103 9.61 -14.59 4.88
CA PHE A 103 10.01 -14.37 3.49
C PHE A 103 9.06 -13.41 2.77
N GLY A 104 7.75 -13.65 2.83
CA GLY A 104 6.77 -12.78 2.20
C GLY A 104 6.77 -11.36 2.79
N ALA A 105 6.92 -11.23 4.10
CA ALA A 105 7.04 -9.93 4.77
C ALA A 105 8.30 -9.18 4.32
N TRP A 106 9.44 -9.85 4.20
CA TRP A 106 10.69 -9.27 3.71
C TRP A 106 10.56 -8.64 2.33
N LYS A 107 9.73 -9.20 1.47
CA LYS A 107 9.46 -8.69 0.10
C LYS A 107 8.37 -7.59 0.10
N ILE A 108 7.26 -7.82 0.77
CA ILE A 108 6.07 -6.96 0.67
C ILE A 108 6.20 -5.71 1.56
N VAL A 109 6.75 -5.81 2.76
CA VAL A 109 6.85 -4.68 3.69
C VAL A 109 7.70 -3.53 3.15
N PRO A 110 8.89 -3.75 2.55
CA PRO A 110 9.65 -2.67 1.90
C PRO A 110 8.88 -2.01 0.76
N MET A 111 8.11 -2.78 -0.02
CA MET A 111 7.28 -2.25 -1.10
C MET A 111 6.18 -1.34 -0.57
N ILE A 112 5.51 -1.73 0.52
CA ILE A 112 4.53 -0.90 1.23
C ILE A 112 5.19 0.38 1.73
N ALA A 113 6.34 0.28 2.40
CA ALA A 113 7.06 1.44 2.95
C ALA A 113 7.44 2.44 1.85
N VAL A 114 7.99 1.96 0.73
CA VAL A 114 8.35 2.80 -0.42
C VAL A 114 7.13 3.47 -1.03
N THR A 115 6.02 2.75 -1.18
CA THR A 115 4.76 3.30 -1.71
C THR A 115 4.24 4.43 -0.82
N TYR A 116 4.20 4.22 0.49
CA TYR A 116 3.78 5.28 1.42
C TYR A 116 4.74 6.46 1.44
N MET A 117 6.05 6.23 1.46
CA MET A 117 7.03 7.33 1.42
C MET A 117 6.93 8.15 0.15
N ALA A 118 6.84 7.49 -1.01
CA ALA A 118 6.75 8.16 -2.30
C ALA A 118 5.43 8.94 -2.44
N GLY A 119 4.31 8.30 -2.15
CA GLY A 119 3.00 8.92 -2.35
C GLY A 119 2.65 9.98 -1.31
N LEU A 120 2.89 9.72 -0.02
CA LEU A 120 2.70 10.75 1.01
C LEU A 120 3.69 11.92 0.82
N GLY A 121 4.90 11.65 0.33
CA GLY A 121 5.86 12.70 -0.01
C GLY A 121 5.29 13.69 -1.02
N VAL A 122 4.67 13.18 -2.08
CA VAL A 122 3.99 14.01 -3.09
C VAL A 122 2.81 14.76 -2.48
N GLU A 123 1.94 14.08 -1.73
CA GLU A 123 0.76 14.70 -1.11
C GLU A 123 1.13 15.79 -0.10
N ILE A 124 2.13 15.54 0.76
CA ILE A 124 2.59 16.54 1.74
C ILE A 124 3.15 17.77 1.02
N TYR A 125 3.90 17.57 -0.09
CA TYR A 125 4.40 18.67 -0.89
C TYR A 125 3.26 19.55 -1.44
N PHE A 126 2.24 18.93 -2.06
CA PHE A 126 1.10 19.65 -2.61
C PHE A 126 0.20 20.25 -1.51
N ALA A 127 -0.03 19.55 -0.41
CA ALA A 127 -0.77 20.06 0.74
C ALA A 127 -0.09 21.32 1.32
N GLY A 128 1.24 21.28 1.46
CA GLY A 128 2.01 22.45 1.93
C GLY A 128 1.95 23.63 0.98
N ARG A 129 2.02 23.39 -0.35
CA ARG A 129 1.94 24.42 -1.38
C ARG A 129 0.53 25.04 -1.46
N ASN A 130 -0.49 24.23 -1.46
CA ASN A 130 -1.88 24.64 -1.64
C ASN A 130 -2.59 25.01 -0.34
N ARG A 131 -1.90 24.89 0.81
CA ARG A 131 -2.41 25.20 2.16
C ARG A 131 -3.69 24.46 2.53
N HIS A 132 -3.84 23.23 2.09
CA HIS A 132 -4.93 22.36 2.51
C HIS A 132 -4.40 21.18 3.37
N PRO A 133 -5.23 20.55 4.20
CA PRO A 133 -4.81 19.35 4.94
C PRO A 133 -4.52 18.19 3.99
N VAL A 134 -3.64 17.28 4.40
CA VAL A 134 -3.41 16.02 3.67
C VAL A 134 -4.69 15.19 3.72
N ASN A 135 -5.08 14.66 2.59
CA ASN A 135 -6.28 13.84 2.45
C ASN A 135 -5.94 12.36 2.72
N GLU A 136 -6.70 11.73 3.60
CA GLU A 136 -6.49 10.34 4.01
C GLU A 136 -6.80 9.31 2.92
N GLY A 137 -7.38 9.71 1.80
CA GLY A 137 -7.66 8.82 0.67
C GLY A 137 -6.44 8.08 0.13
N PHE A 138 -5.24 8.66 0.27
CA PHE A 138 -4.01 8.00 -0.15
C PHE A 138 -3.65 6.79 0.74
N LEU A 139 -4.06 6.76 1.99
CA LEU A 139 -3.76 5.62 2.87
C LEU A 139 -4.32 4.30 2.30
N VAL A 140 -5.50 4.35 1.70
CA VAL A 140 -6.09 3.19 1.00
C VAL A 140 -5.33 2.88 -0.28
N SER A 141 -5.06 3.88 -1.12
CA SER A 141 -4.34 3.69 -2.38
C SER A 141 -2.91 3.20 -2.13
N GLY A 142 -2.25 3.71 -1.08
CA GLY A 142 -0.90 3.32 -0.67
C GLY A 142 -0.78 1.87 -0.25
N LEU A 143 -1.86 1.26 0.28
CA LEU A 143 -1.90 -0.16 0.58
C LEU A 143 -2.30 -0.99 -0.65
N LEU A 144 -3.20 -0.51 -1.49
CA LEU A 144 -3.64 -1.21 -2.70
C LEU A 144 -2.55 -1.31 -3.76
N ILE A 145 -1.70 -0.28 -3.92
CA ILE A 145 -0.64 -0.27 -4.93
C ILE A 145 0.29 -1.49 -4.77
N PRO A 146 0.96 -1.71 -3.63
CA PRO A 146 1.84 -2.85 -3.48
C PRO A 146 1.11 -4.20 -3.55
N MET A 147 -0.16 -4.27 -3.13
CA MET A 147 -0.95 -5.50 -3.25
C MET A 147 -1.32 -5.86 -4.70
N THR A 148 -1.21 -4.92 -5.63
CA THR A 148 -1.49 -5.12 -7.05
C THR A 148 -0.23 -5.20 -7.91
N MET A 149 0.96 -5.06 -7.32
CA MET A 149 2.26 -5.17 -7.98
C MET A 149 2.85 -6.57 -7.79
N PRO A 150 3.68 -7.04 -8.73
CA PRO A 150 4.45 -8.26 -8.56
C PRO A 150 5.42 -8.19 -7.39
N ILE A 151 5.64 -9.33 -6.74
CA ILE A 151 6.45 -9.42 -5.52
C ILE A 151 7.95 -9.10 -5.75
N ASP A 152 8.47 -9.33 -6.96
CA ASP A 152 9.87 -9.09 -7.33
C ASP A 152 10.09 -7.76 -8.06
N MET A 153 9.10 -6.88 -8.06
CA MET A 153 9.25 -5.59 -8.70
C MET A 153 10.28 -4.71 -7.96
N PRO A 154 11.29 -4.15 -8.64
CA PRO A 154 12.26 -3.25 -8.02
C PRO A 154 11.59 -2.06 -7.34
N LEU A 155 12.02 -1.74 -6.12
CA LEU A 155 11.38 -0.70 -5.29
C LEU A 155 11.36 0.68 -5.95
N TRP A 156 12.38 1.01 -6.75
CA TRP A 156 12.41 2.28 -7.47
C TRP A 156 11.33 2.39 -8.56
N MET A 157 10.98 1.26 -9.22
CA MET A 157 9.87 1.22 -10.19
C MET A 157 8.52 1.42 -9.50
N VAL A 158 8.35 0.82 -8.32
CA VAL A 158 7.17 1.03 -7.48
C VAL A 158 7.06 2.50 -7.06
N ALA A 159 8.18 3.12 -6.65
CA ALA A 159 8.22 4.54 -6.28
C ALA A 159 7.81 5.45 -7.44
N ILE A 160 8.39 5.26 -8.64
CA ILE A 160 8.06 6.07 -9.82
C ILE A 160 6.60 5.87 -10.24
N SER A 161 6.12 4.64 -10.24
CA SER A 161 4.72 4.33 -10.58
C SER A 161 3.75 4.98 -9.59
N THR A 162 4.10 5.00 -8.31
CA THR A 162 3.31 5.66 -7.26
C THR A 162 3.31 7.17 -7.43
N ILE A 163 4.50 7.78 -7.65
CA ILE A 163 4.63 9.22 -7.88
C ILE A 163 3.79 9.64 -9.10
N PHE A 164 3.92 8.92 -10.21
CA PHE A 164 3.14 9.17 -11.42
C PHE A 164 1.63 9.12 -11.14
N ALA A 165 1.19 8.08 -10.45
CA ALA A 165 -0.23 7.87 -10.15
C ALA A 165 -0.81 8.94 -9.24
N VAL A 166 -0.06 9.39 -8.23
CA VAL A 166 -0.50 10.45 -7.33
C VAL A 166 -0.52 11.79 -8.06
N LEU A 167 0.53 12.11 -8.81
CA LEU A 167 0.60 13.36 -9.58
C LEU A 167 -0.51 13.43 -10.63
N ILE A 168 -0.51 12.50 -11.57
CA ILE A 168 -1.38 12.53 -12.74
C ILE A 168 -2.79 12.03 -12.43
N GLY A 169 -2.93 11.00 -11.59
CA GLY A 169 -4.23 10.42 -11.26
C GLY A 169 -5.02 11.20 -10.23
N LYS A 170 -4.36 12.04 -9.41
CA LYS A 170 -5.00 12.69 -8.27
C LYS A 170 -4.74 14.20 -8.20
N GLU A 171 -3.48 14.62 -8.04
CA GLU A 171 -3.15 16.03 -7.73
C GLU A 171 -3.45 17.00 -8.88
N VAL A 172 -3.23 16.58 -10.12
CA VAL A 172 -3.55 17.40 -11.33
C VAL A 172 -5.04 17.74 -11.41
N PHE A 173 -5.91 16.88 -10.89
CA PHE A 173 -7.37 17.11 -10.90
C PHE A 173 -7.89 17.85 -9.66
N GLY A 174 -7.03 18.19 -8.69
CA GLY A 174 -7.42 18.93 -7.49
C GLY A 174 -7.46 18.08 -6.20
N GLY A 175 -6.95 16.85 -6.22
CA GLY A 175 -6.81 15.99 -5.03
C GLY A 175 -7.96 15.03 -4.80
N THR A 176 -8.10 14.56 -3.58
CA THR A 176 -9.09 13.53 -3.21
C THR A 176 -10.53 14.03 -3.41
N GLY A 177 -11.31 13.22 -4.10
CA GLY A 177 -12.72 13.53 -4.43
C GLY A 177 -12.91 14.21 -5.79
N MET A 178 -11.85 14.81 -6.37
CA MET A 178 -11.87 15.39 -7.71
C MET A 178 -11.08 14.56 -8.74
N ASN A 179 -10.45 13.48 -8.29
CA ASN A 179 -9.68 12.60 -9.16
C ASN A 179 -10.60 11.82 -10.11
N LEU A 180 -10.30 11.89 -11.41
CA LEU A 180 -11.00 11.13 -12.45
C LEU A 180 -10.53 9.67 -12.51
N LEU A 181 -9.28 9.40 -12.10
CA LEU A 181 -8.66 8.09 -12.16
C LEU A 181 -8.42 7.55 -10.75
N ASN A 182 -8.55 6.24 -10.59
CA ASN A 182 -8.16 5.58 -9.36
C ASN A 182 -6.62 5.53 -9.27
N PRO A 183 -5.97 6.14 -8.26
CA PRO A 183 -4.51 6.18 -8.19
C PRO A 183 -3.85 4.80 -8.17
N ALA A 184 -4.45 3.81 -7.51
CA ALA A 184 -3.87 2.46 -7.45
C ALA A 184 -3.89 1.78 -8.82
N LEU A 185 -5.00 1.89 -9.56
CA LEU A 185 -5.09 1.35 -10.92
C LEU A 185 -4.20 2.13 -11.90
N THR A 186 -4.06 3.43 -11.72
CA THR A 186 -3.17 4.27 -12.53
C THR A 186 -1.70 3.88 -12.32
N ALA A 187 -1.28 3.63 -11.07
CA ALA A 187 0.06 3.12 -10.78
C ALA A 187 0.32 1.78 -11.46
N ARG A 188 -0.63 0.85 -11.37
CA ARG A 188 -0.54 -0.45 -12.02
C ARG A 188 -0.49 -0.33 -13.55
N ALA A 189 -1.34 0.49 -14.15
CA ALA A 189 -1.36 0.71 -15.59
C ALA A 189 -0.03 1.31 -16.06
N PHE A 190 0.47 2.34 -15.38
CA PHE A 190 1.78 2.92 -15.69
C PHE A 190 2.89 1.87 -15.61
N ALA A 191 2.95 1.10 -14.53
CA ALA A 191 3.95 0.04 -14.35
C ALA A 191 3.86 -1.01 -15.47
N PHE A 192 2.64 -1.40 -15.88
CA PHE A 192 2.43 -2.38 -16.93
C PHE A 192 2.95 -1.90 -18.30
N PHE A 193 2.71 -0.66 -18.64
CA PHE A 193 3.18 -0.10 -19.92
C PHE A 193 4.66 0.30 -19.91
N ALA A 194 5.14 0.83 -18.78
CA ALA A 194 6.53 1.29 -18.66
C ALA A 194 7.51 0.13 -18.43
N TYR A 195 7.09 -0.92 -17.74
CA TYR A 195 7.95 -2.03 -17.30
C TYR A 195 7.32 -3.40 -17.60
N PRO A 196 6.99 -3.70 -18.87
CA PRO A 196 6.25 -4.91 -19.21
C PRO A 196 6.97 -6.20 -18.80
N ALA A 197 8.31 -6.23 -18.82
CA ALA A 197 9.09 -7.38 -18.37
C ALA A 197 8.90 -7.78 -16.91
N TYR A 198 8.51 -6.81 -16.05
CA TYR A 198 8.24 -7.04 -14.63
C TYR A 198 6.75 -7.23 -14.32
N MET A 199 5.87 -6.93 -15.26
CA MET A 199 4.41 -6.94 -15.04
C MET A 199 3.69 -8.02 -15.84
N SER A 200 4.35 -8.64 -16.79
CA SER A 200 3.78 -9.62 -17.71
C SER A 200 4.61 -10.90 -17.76
N GLY A 201 3.94 -12.03 -17.85
CA GLY A 201 4.55 -13.37 -17.94
C GLY A 201 4.11 -14.30 -16.80
N ASP A 202 4.38 -15.59 -16.96
CA ASP A 202 3.92 -16.64 -16.05
C ASP A 202 4.59 -16.60 -14.68
N LYS A 203 5.86 -16.14 -14.63
CA LYS A 203 6.68 -16.13 -13.41
C LYS A 203 6.64 -14.81 -12.63
N VAL A 204 5.91 -13.82 -13.13
CA VAL A 204 5.91 -12.45 -12.59
C VAL A 204 5.35 -12.38 -11.17
N TRP A 205 4.38 -13.24 -10.85
CA TRP A 205 3.68 -13.22 -9.56
C TRP A 205 4.35 -14.09 -8.49
N ILE A 206 5.39 -14.82 -8.84
CA ILE A 206 6.10 -15.72 -7.92
C ILE A 206 7.56 -15.31 -7.88
N ASN A 207 8.11 -15.18 -6.68
CA ASN A 207 9.53 -14.96 -6.53
C ASN A 207 10.29 -16.23 -6.91
N THR A 208 11.04 -16.16 -8.01
CA THR A 208 11.92 -17.23 -8.49
C THR A 208 13.39 -16.89 -8.30
N THR A 209 13.70 -15.81 -7.55
CA THR A 209 15.09 -15.44 -7.23
C THR A 209 15.65 -16.46 -6.25
N VAL A 210 16.64 -17.21 -6.65
CA VAL A 210 17.29 -18.25 -5.84
C VAL A 210 18.63 -17.74 -5.33
N GLU A 211 19.00 -18.17 -4.13
CA GLU A 211 20.33 -17.94 -3.58
C GLU A 211 21.39 -18.79 -4.33
N ALA A 212 22.65 -18.41 -4.19
CA ALA A 212 23.75 -19.15 -4.86
C ALA A 212 23.76 -20.61 -4.41
N GLY A 213 23.47 -21.52 -5.34
CA GLY A 213 23.42 -22.97 -5.10
C GLY A 213 22.01 -23.58 -5.09
N GLN A 214 20.96 -22.77 -5.12
CA GLN A 214 19.59 -23.25 -5.30
C GLN A 214 19.17 -23.05 -6.76
N SER A 215 18.33 -23.91 -7.30
CA SER A 215 17.70 -23.78 -8.61
C SER A 215 16.19 -23.92 -8.51
N VAL A 216 15.48 -23.22 -9.40
CA VAL A 216 14.04 -23.44 -9.54
C VAL A 216 13.82 -24.87 -10.05
N VAL A 217 12.81 -25.56 -9.53
CA VAL A 217 12.47 -26.94 -9.91
C VAL A 217 12.19 -26.99 -11.42
N ASP A 218 12.74 -28.01 -12.08
CA ASP A 218 12.50 -28.23 -13.52
C ASP A 218 11.00 -28.40 -13.80
N GLY A 219 10.52 -27.70 -14.82
CA GLY A 219 9.11 -27.70 -15.19
C GLY A 219 8.20 -26.82 -14.33
N PHE A 220 8.75 -26.06 -13.37
CA PHE A 220 7.96 -25.09 -12.61
C PHE A 220 7.50 -23.95 -13.51
N SER A 221 6.20 -23.81 -13.63
CA SER A 221 5.53 -22.68 -14.29
C SER A 221 4.77 -21.92 -13.21
N GLY A 222 5.11 -20.67 -12.97
CA GLY A 222 4.37 -19.79 -12.07
C GLY A 222 3.07 -19.26 -12.67
N ALA A 223 2.47 -19.99 -13.61
CA ALA A 223 1.30 -19.56 -14.36
C ALA A 223 0.12 -19.27 -13.43
N THR A 224 -0.59 -18.17 -13.71
CA THR A 224 -1.88 -17.89 -13.07
C THR A 224 -2.92 -18.93 -13.49
N ALA A 225 -4.02 -19.07 -12.75
CA ALA A 225 -5.11 -19.97 -13.09
C ALA A 225 -5.63 -19.75 -14.53
N LEU A 226 -5.71 -18.49 -14.97
CA LEU A 226 -6.07 -18.14 -16.35
C LEU A 226 -4.98 -18.53 -17.34
N GLY A 227 -3.71 -18.39 -17.00
CA GLY A 227 -2.57 -18.82 -17.83
C GLY A 227 -2.56 -20.35 -18.01
N GLN A 228 -2.79 -21.10 -16.94
CA GLN A 228 -2.93 -22.56 -17.02
C GLN A 228 -4.10 -22.96 -17.92
N TYR A 229 -5.27 -22.36 -17.75
CA TYR A 229 -6.43 -22.65 -18.59
C TYR A 229 -6.18 -22.32 -20.07
N ALA A 230 -5.48 -21.22 -20.36
CA ALA A 230 -5.14 -20.85 -21.73
C ALA A 230 -4.17 -21.81 -22.41
N THR A 231 -3.36 -22.56 -21.65
CA THR A 231 -2.37 -23.52 -22.17
C THR A 231 -2.88 -24.96 -22.20
N THR A 232 -3.78 -25.32 -21.30
CA THR A 232 -4.29 -26.70 -21.15
C THR A 232 -5.69 -26.91 -21.77
N GLY A 233 -6.40 -25.82 -22.11
CA GLY A 233 -7.75 -25.84 -22.72
C GLY A 233 -8.82 -26.13 -21.74
#